data_601c5f4a64a04ff71ffc1d92416f81c5
#
_entry.id   601c5f4a64a04ff71ffc1d92416f81c5
#
_cell.length_a   1.000
_cell.length_b   1.000
_cell.length_c   1.000
_cell.angle_alpha   90.00
_cell.angle_beta   90.00
_cell.angle_gamma   90.00
#
_symmetry.space_group_name_H-M   'P 1'
#
loop_
_entity.id
_entity.type
_entity.pdbx_description
1 polymer ?
#
loop_
_entity_poly.entity_id
_entity_poly.type
_entity_poly.pdbx_seq_one_letter_code
_entity_poly.pdbx_strand_id
1 'polypeptide(L)'
;MVDNRPSNHKCRVMIMAGGTGGHVFPALAVAEKLRIANSDLCWLGTRRGIESDLIPAQGIDLHYLTIEGLRGRGLLALLRAPFKLLRSVIQAYRVINQYKPNVALGMGGFASGPGAFAARLMGVPLVIHEQNSIAGTTNRILAKLAKRVMQGFPNTLKGGEWCGNPVRPEIEALAPPQERFADRSGSVKLLVLGGSRGALAINKLIPLALAMIDIEHRPAVRHQVGKLHLQVTEELYQQQGHDIESDQVEILPFIDNMAAAYEWADFVICRSGALTVAELTAAGLGALLIPFPYAIDDHQTANASLLVDCGAAKIIQESELTPAMLATQILAMVQNKNQRMEMAVQAHSMTKKGSADRVAQVCLEVANGQ
;
A
#
# COMPACT_ATOMS: atom_id res chain seq x y z
N MET A 1 -49.27 -5.22 -5.89
CA MET A 1 -48.36 -6.36 -5.68
C MET A 1 -47.02 -5.98 -6.31
N VAL A 2 -46.05 -5.59 -5.48
CA VAL A 2 -44.70 -5.30 -5.97
C VAL A 2 -44.03 -6.66 -6.15
N ASP A 3 -43.61 -6.95 -7.40
CA ASP A 3 -42.89 -8.20 -7.76
C ASP A 3 -41.51 -8.18 -7.08
N ASN A 4 -41.39 -8.88 -5.96
CA ASN A 4 -40.19 -8.93 -5.10
C ASN A 4 -39.31 -10.11 -5.50
N ARG A 5 -39.17 -10.39 -6.78
CA ARG A 5 -38.19 -11.35 -7.27
C ARG A 5 -36.79 -10.71 -7.19
N PRO A 6 -35.82 -11.34 -6.50
CA PRO A 6 -34.43 -10.86 -6.57
C PRO A 6 -33.98 -10.92 -8.04
N SER A 7 -33.68 -9.78 -8.61
CA SER A 7 -33.09 -9.71 -9.96
C SER A 7 -31.78 -10.47 -9.93
N ASN A 8 -31.70 -11.59 -10.65
CA ASN A 8 -30.52 -12.47 -10.74
C ASN A 8 -29.38 -11.82 -11.55
N HIS A 9 -29.35 -10.47 -11.62
CA HIS A 9 -28.30 -9.74 -12.33
C HIS A 9 -27.16 -9.45 -11.37
N LYS A 10 -26.01 -10.07 -11.67
CA LYS A 10 -24.75 -9.77 -10.97
C LYS A 10 -24.46 -8.26 -11.05
N CYS A 11 -24.07 -7.67 -9.92
CA CYS A 11 -23.59 -6.28 -9.90
C CYS A 11 -22.28 -6.18 -10.69
N ARG A 12 -22.25 -5.27 -11.66
CA ARG A 12 -21.05 -5.01 -12.48
C ARG A 12 -20.28 -3.83 -11.92
N VAL A 13 -19.06 -4.09 -11.47
CA VAL A 13 -18.20 -3.09 -10.86
C VAL A 13 -16.98 -2.85 -11.75
N MET A 14 -16.75 -1.60 -12.10
CA MET A 14 -15.54 -1.19 -12.81
C MET A 14 -14.52 -0.62 -11.82
N ILE A 15 -13.39 -1.30 -11.66
CA ILE A 15 -12.30 -0.85 -10.78
C ILE A 15 -11.27 -0.07 -11.60
N MET A 16 -10.83 1.06 -11.08
CA MET A 16 -9.85 1.94 -11.71
C MET A 16 -8.68 2.12 -10.74
N ALA A 17 -7.60 1.39 -10.98
CA ALA A 17 -6.39 1.48 -10.19
C ALA A 17 -5.17 1.14 -11.05
N GLY A 18 -4.04 1.77 -10.78
CA GLY A 18 -2.82 1.45 -11.52
C GLY A 18 -1.58 2.22 -11.05
N GLY A 19 -0.46 1.82 -11.64
CA GLY A 19 0.84 2.42 -11.46
C GLY A 19 1.68 1.71 -10.41
N THR A 20 1.37 1.81 -9.13
CA THR A 20 2.17 1.25 -8.03
C THR A 20 1.37 0.29 -7.17
N GLY A 21 2.07 -0.55 -6.38
CA GLY A 21 1.46 -1.48 -5.43
C GLY A 21 0.53 -0.80 -4.42
N GLY A 22 0.82 0.45 -4.05
CA GLY A 22 -0.02 1.21 -3.12
C GLY A 22 -1.46 1.44 -3.57
N HIS A 23 -1.75 1.37 -4.87
CA HIS A 23 -3.11 1.47 -5.43
C HIS A 23 -3.66 0.10 -5.84
N VAL A 24 -2.80 -0.75 -6.42
CA VAL A 24 -3.24 -2.02 -7.02
C VAL A 24 -3.57 -3.07 -5.97
N PHE A 25 -2.74 -3.26 -4.94
CA PHE A 25 -3.01 -4.26 -3.91
C PHE A 25 -4.27 -3.97 -3.07
N PRO A 26 -4.51 -2.73 -2.58
CA PRO A 26 -5.78 -2.40 -1.93
C PRO A 26 -7.00 -2.63 -2.82
N ALA A 27 -6.88 -2.31 -4.12
CA ALA A 27 -7.95 -2.53 -5.07
C ALA A 27 -8.21 -4.03 -5.33
N LEU A 28 -7.17 -4.87 -5.33
CA LEU A 28 -7.30 -6.32 -5.40
C LEU A 28 -7.99 -6.91 -4.16
N ALA A 29 -7.66 -6.41 -2.97
CA ALA A 29 -8.34 -6.83 -1.75
C ALA A 29 -9.85 -6.52 -1.79
N VAL A 30 -10.24 -5.34 -2.32
CA VAL A 30 -11.65 -5.00 -2.55
C VAL A 30 -12.27 -5.87 -3.64
N ALA A 31 -11.54 -6.14 -4.74
CA ALA A 31 -12.01 -6.99 -5.83
C ALA A 31 -12.36 -8.40 -5.36
N GLU A 32 -11.57 -8.97 -4.46
CA GLU A 32 -11.85 -10.28 -3.84
C GLU A 32 -13.17 -10.27 -3.08
N LYS A 33 -13.43 -9.24 -2.25
CA LYS A 33 -14.68 -9.09 -1.50
C LYS A 33 -15.89 -8.93 -2.42
N LEU A 34 -15.74 -8.15 -3.49
CA LEU A 34 -16.79 -7.99 -4.50
C LEU A 34 -17.08 -9.32 -5.24
N ARG A 35 -16.07 -10.16 -5.49
CA ARG A 35 -16.26 -11.51 -6.06
C ARG A 35 -17.01 -12.44 -5.11
N ILE A 36 -16.66 -12.42 -3.83
CA ILE A 36 -17.37 -13.18 -2.80
C ILE A 36 -18.86 -12.75 -2.77
N ALA A 37 -19.12 -11.45 -2.99
CA ALA A 37 -20.48 -10.91 -3.14
C ALA A 37 -21.11 -11.15 -4.53
N ASN A 38 -20.55 -12.08 -5.33
CA ASN A 38 -21.05 -12.48 -6.66
C ASN A 38 -21.15 -11.34 -7.68
N SER A 39 -20.23 -10.37 -7.63
CA SER A 39 -20.13 -9.26 -8.59
C SER A 39 -19.27 -9.63 -9.80
N ASP A 40 -19.65 -9.10 -10.98
CA ASP A 40 -18.77 -9.12 -12.15
C ASP A 40 -17.81 -7.93 -12.11
N LEU A 41 -16.56 -8.15 -12.46
CA LEU A 41 -15.51 -7.15 -12.37
C LEU A 41 -14.85 -6.89 -13.72
N CYS A 42 -14.59 -5.62 -14.02
CA CYS A 42 -13.62 -5.23 -15.01
C CYS A 42 -12.66 -4.19 -14.44
N TRP A 43 -11.50 -4.04 -15.07
CA TRP A 43 -10.46 -3.17 -14.58
C TRP A 43 -9.99 -2.18 -15.64
N LEU A 44 -9.84 -0.90 -15.27
CA LEU A 44 -9.14 0.10 -16.06
C LEU A 44 -7.75 0.35 -15.46
N GLY A 45 -6.72 0.16 -16.26
CA GLY A 45 -5.32 0.34 -15.88
C GLY A 45 -4.47 0.90 -17.01
N THR A 46 -3.16 0.80 -16.85
CA THR A 46 -2.17 1.21 -17.85
C THR A 46 -1.23 0.06 -18.19
N ARG A 47 -0.58 0.10 -19.37
CA ARG A 47 0.35 -0.96 -19.79
C ARG A 47 1.67 -0.98 -19.02
N ARG A 48 2.01 0.10 -18.30
CA ARG A 48 3.31 0.28 -17.65
C ARG A 48 3.29 0.07 -16.15
N GLY A 49 2.13 -0.07 -15.57
CA GLY A 49 1.96 -0.32 -14.14
C GLY A 49 1.99 -1.81 -13.82
N ILE A 50 2.14 -2.14 -12.55
CA ILE A 50 2.15 -3.54 -12.08
C ILE A 50 0.81 -4.24 -12.32
N GLU A 51 -0.26 -3.49 -12.55
CA GLU A 51 -1.58 -4.01 -12.87
C GLU A 51 -1.58 -4.80 -14.19
N SER A 52 -0.67 -4.51 -15.12
CA SER A 52 -0.59 -5.22 -16.41
C SER A 52 -0.33 -6.72 -16.25
N ASP A 53 0.40 -7.10 -15.23
CA ASP A 53 0.75 -8.49 -14.94
C ASP A 53 -0.18 -9.11 -13.88
N LEU A 54 -0.47 -8.34 -12.82
CA LEU A 54 -1.22 -8.85 -11.67
C LEU A 54 -2.71 -9.07 -11.96
N ILE A 55 -3.37 -8.18 -12.71
CA ILE A 55 -4.82 -8.24 -12.87
C ILE A 55 -5.26 -9.40 -13.77
N PRO A 56 -4.62 -9.65 -14.94
CA PRO A 56 -4.93 -10.83 -15.75
C PRO A 56 -4.67 -12.14 -15.00
N ALA A 57 -3.62 -12.21 -14.19
CA ALA A 57 -3.32 -13.38 -13.36
C ALA A 57 -4.43 -13.71 -12.35
N GLN A 58 -5.23 -12.70 -11.97
CA GLN A 58 -6.42 -12.88 -11.13
C GLN A 58 -7.70 -13.20 -11.95
N GLY A 59 -7.62 -13.34 -13.27
CA GLY A 59 -8.76 -13.60 -14.14
C GLY A 59 -9.77 -12.43 -14.18
N ILE A 60 -9.31 -11.19 -14.05
CA ILE A 60 -10.11 -9.97 -14.21
C ILE A 60 -9.79 -9.35 -15.56
N ASP A 61 -10.81 -9.00 -16.33
CA ASP A 61 -10.64 -8.33 -17.63
C ASP A 61 -10.02 -6.95 -17.45
N LEU A 62 -8.81 -6.76 -17.98
CA LEU A 62 -8.04 -5.53 -17.90
C LEU A 62 -8.11 -4.75 -19.22
N HIS A 63 -8.64 -3.54 -19.15
CA HIS A 63 -8.68 -2.59 -20.25
C HIS A 63 -7.64 -1.48 -20.05
N TYR A 64 -6.85 -1.21 -21.09
CA TYR A 64 -5.74 -0.27 -21.02
C TYR A 64 -6.12 1.12 -21.50
N LEU A 65 -5.80 2.12 -20.68
CA LEU A 65 -5.87 3.53 -21.05
C LEU A 65 -4.48 4.05 -21.46
N THR A 66 -4.45 4.89 -22.50
CA THR A 66 -3.23 5.51 -23.01
C THR A 66 -2.90 6.79 -22.23
N ILE A 67 -2.71 6.66 -20.91
CA ILE A 67 -2.39 7.79 -20.04
C ILE A 67 -1.09 7.53 -19.29
N GLU A 68 -0.35 8.61 -19.05
CA GLU A 68 0.92 8.61 -18.31
C GLU A 68 1.00 9.84 -17.42
N GLY A 69 1.79 9.75 -16.35
CA GLY A 69 2.07 10.90 -15.48
C GLY A 69 2.68 12.08 -16.26
N LEU A 70 2.25 13.27 -15.93
CA LEU A 70 2.69 14.50 -16.61
C LEU A 70 3.85 15.18 -15.87
N ARG A 71 4.05 14.91 -14.57
CA ARG A 71 5.10 15.56 -13.77
C ARG A 71 6.49 15.18 -14.25
N GLY A 72 7.38 16.17 -14.37
CA GLY A 72 8.79 15.97 -14.76
C GLY A 72 9.04 15.80 -16.26
N ARG A 73 8.04 16.00 -17.13
CA ARG A 73 8.17 15.93 -18.60
C ARG A 73 8.16 17.33 -19.20
N GLY A 74 9.09 17.58 -20.13
CA GLY A 74 9.28 18.89 -20.76
C GLY A 74 8.02 19.48 -21.45
N LEU A 75 8.13 20.73 -21.92
CA LEU A 75 7.03 21.54 -22.46
C LEU A 75 6.19 20.84 -23.55
N LEU A 76 6.83 20.05 -24.43
CA LEU A 76 6.17 19.30 -25.49
C LEU A 76 5.21 18.21 -24.95
N ALA A 77 5.54 17.60 -23.81
CA ALA A 77 4.65 16.64 -23.16
C ALA A 77 3.43 17.33 -22.56
N LEU A 78 3.61 18.55 -22.04
CA LEU A 78 2.53 19.37 -21.48
C LEU A 78 1.53 19.79 -22.56
N LEU A 79 2.01 20.20 -23.74
CA LEU A 79 1.17 20.54 -24.90
C LEU A 79 0.37 19.34 -25.43
N ARG A 80 0.91 18.13 -25.35
CA ARG A 80 0.23 16.88 -25.77
C ARG A 80 -0.70 16.29 -24.69
N ALA A 81 -0.61 16.77 -23.47
CA ALA A 81 -1.37 16.24 -22.33
C ALA A 81 -2.90 16.31 -22.54
N PRO A 82 -3.52 17.41 -23.02
CA PRO A 82 -4.96 17.48 -23.26
C PRO A 82 -5.45 16.44 -24.27
N PHE A 83 -4.69 16.22 -25.34
CA PHE A 83 -5.04 15.22 -26.37
C PHE A 83 -4.93 13.80 -25.84
N LYS A 84 -3.88 13.49 -25.03
CA LYS A 84 -3.75 12.19 -24.35
C LYS A 84 -4.89 11.96 -23.36
N LEU A 85 -5.25 12.98 -22.59
CA LEU A 85 -6.35 12.91 -21.64
C LEU A 85 -7.68 12.64 -22.35
N LEU A 86 -7.99 13.43 -23.40
CA LEU A 86 -9.20 13.25 -24.22
C LEU A 86 -9.27 11.84 -24.81
N ARG A 87 -8.17 11.36 -25.38
CA ARG A 87 -8.08 10.00 -25.91
C ARG A 87 -8.38 8.95 -24.83
N SER A 88 -7.82 9.13 -23.63
CA SER A 88 -8.05 8.20 -22.51
C SER A 88 -9.49 8.25 -22.02
N VAL A 89 -10.13 9.41 -22.00
CA VAL A 89 -11.56 9.54 -21.70
C VAL A 89 -12.41 8.82 -22.74
N ILE A 90 -12.10 8.96 -24.03
CA ILE A 90 -12.81 8.25 -25.12
C ILE A 90 -12.61 6.72 -24.99
N GLN A 91 -11.41 6.27 -24.64
CA GLN A 91 -11.15 4.84 -24.39
C GLN A 91 -12.00 4.33 -23.22
N ALA A 92 -11.99 5.05 -22.08
CA ALA A 92 -12.80 4.71 -20.93
C ALA A 92 -14.31 4.71 -21.25
N TYR A 93 -14.78 5.72 -22.01
CA TYR A 93 -16.17 5.79 -22.47
C TYR A 93 -16.57 4.51 -23.27
N ARG A 94 -15.71 4.05 -24.18
CA ARG A 94 -15.99 2.81 -24.98
C ARG A 94 -16.09 1.59 -24.08
N VAL A 95 -15.19 1.44 -23.10
CA VAL A 95 -15.25 0.33 -22.13
C VAL A 95 -16.53 0.39 -21.30
N ILE A 96 -16.87 1.58 -20.77
CA ILE A 96 -18.09 1.76 -19.99
C ILE A 96 -19.34 1.44 -20.80
N ASN A 97 -19.40 1.89 -22.06
CA ASN A 97 -20.54 1.62 -22.96
C ASN A 97 -20.70 0.13 -23.28
N GLN A 98 -19.60 -0.60 -23.40
CA GLN A 98 -19.60 -2.04 -23.66
C GLN A 98 -19.92 -2.84 -22.40
N TYR A 99 -19.24 -2.55 -21.28
CA TYR A 99 -19.35 -3.28 -20.04
C TYR A 99 -20.60 -2.93 -19.23
N LYS A 100 -21.07 -1.65 -19.32
CA LYS A 100 -22.24 -1.09 -18.62
C LYS A 100 -22.18 -1.32 -17.09
N PRO A 101 -21.16 -0.80 -16.40
CA PRO A 101 -21.03 -1.00 -14.96
C PRO A 101 -22.17 -0.34 -14.19
N ASN A 102 -22.57 -0.94 -13.06
CA ASN A 102 -23.54 -0.36 -12.13
C ASN A 102 -22.87 0.69 -11.22
N VAL A 103 -21.57 0.54 -10.99
CA VAL A 103 -20.75 1.45 -10.18
C VAL A 103 -19.29 1.44 -10.68
N ALA A 104 -18.62 2.58 -10.55
CA ALA A 104 -17.19 2.72 -10.80
C ALA A 104 -16.47 3.00 -9.47
N LEU A 105 -15.37 2.27 -9.19
CA LEU A 105 -14.51 2.44 -8.04
C LEU A 105 -13.16 3.01 -8.44
N GLY A 106 -12.83 4.21 -8.02
CA GLY A 106 -11.52 4.85 -8.21
C GLY A 106 -10.61 4.61 -7.01
N MET A 107 -9.54 3.85 -7.22
CA MET A 107 -8.56 3.52 -6.16
C MET A 107 -7.22 4.26 -6.37
N GLY A 108 -7.19 5.28 -7.25
CA GLY A 108 -5.98 6.05 -7.51
C GLY A 108 -5.19 5.58 -8.74
N GLY A 109 -4.07 6.26 -9.00
CA GLY A 109 -3.28 6.07 -10.21
C GLY A 109 -3.81 6.87 -11.41
N PHE A 110 -3.07 6.81 -12.53
CA PHE A 110 -3.38 7.66 -13.70
C PHE A 110 -4.67 7.25 -14.42
N ALA A 111 -5.06 5.99 -14.34
CA ALA A 111 -6.28 5.49 -15.00
C ALA A 111 -7.56 5.99 -14.32
N SER A 112 -7.53 6.28 -13.02
CA SER A 112 -8.71 6.69 -12.26
C SER A 112 -9.29 8.03 -12.72
N GLY A 113 -8.44 8.99 -13.12
CA GLY A 113 -8.90 10.31 -13.57
C GLY A 113 -9.84 10.25 -14.79
N PRO A 114 -9.34 9.82 -15.97
CA PRO A 114 -10.16 9.73 -17.18
C PRO A 114 -11.29 8.72 -17.07
N GLY A 115 -11.08 7.59 -16.35
CA GLY A 115 -12.11 6.60 -16.12
C GLY A 115 -13.29 7.15 -15.31
N ALA A 116 -13.02 7.82 -14.20
CA ALA A 116 -14.04 8.43 -13.36
C ALA A 116 -14.78 9.59 -14.07
N PHE A 117 -14.07 10.38 -14.84
CA PHE A 117 -14.70 11.44 -15.64
C PHE A 117 -15.65 10.86 -16.70
N ALA A 118 -15.24 9.81 -17.41
CA ALA A 118 -16.10 9.11 -18.37
C ALA A 118 -17.31 8.45 -17.67
N ALA A 119 -17.12 7.81 -16.51
CA ALA A 119 -18.20 7.24 -15.71
C ALA A 119 -19.24 8.30 -15.33
N ARG A 120 -18.77 9.48 -14.87
CA ARG A 120 -19.66 10.60 -14.50
C ARG A 120 -20.45 11.15 -15.69
N LEU A 121 -19.83 11.26 -16.87
CA LEU A 121 -20.51 11.69 -18.11
C LEU A 121 -21.61 10.71 -18.55
N MET A 122 -21.42 9.41 -18.27
CA MET A 122 -22.37 8.35 -18.61
C MET A 122 -23.38 8.06 -17.53
N GLY A 123 -23.43 8.84 -16.43
CA GLY A 123 -24.35 8.64 -15.33
C GLY A 123 -24.03 7.45 -14.43
N VAL A 124 -22.84 6.82 -14.59
CA VAL A 124 -22.40 5.74 -13.71
C VAL A 124 -21.94 6.32 -12.36
N PRO A 125 -22.53 5.90 -11.24
CA PRO A 125 -22.15 6.39 -9.93
C PRO A 125 -20.71 6.04 -9.59
N LEU A 126 -20.01 6.99 -8.93
CA LEU A 126 -18.59 6.91 -8.62
C LEU A 126 -18.37 6.77 -7.12
N VAL A 127 -17.60 5.79 -6.71
CA VAL A 127 -16.98 5.67 -5.39
C VAL A 127 -15.48 5.90 -5.55
N ILE A 128 -14.85 6.61 -4.65
CA ILE A 128 -13.38 6.73 -4.62
C ILE A 128 -12.84 6.32 -3.26
N HIS A 129 -11.61 5.83 -3.27
CA HIS A 129 -10.83 5.58 -2.05
C HIS A 129 -9.46 6.27 -2.18
N GLU A 130 -9.10 7.10 -1.20
CA GLU A 130 -7.77 7.71 -1.09
C GLU A 130 -6.95 6.94 -0.07
N GLN A 131 -5.77 6.46 -0.48
CA GLN A 131 -4.92 5.64 0.36
C GLN A 131 -3.98 6.45 1.26
N ASN A 132 -3.52 7.61 0.80
CA ASN A 132 -2.54 8.41 1.53
C ASN A 132 -3.22 9.41 2.48
N SER A 133 -2.49 9.85 3.49
CA SER A 133 -2.92 10.90 4.42
C SER A 133 -3.00 12.29 3.74
N ILE A 134 -2.23 12.50 2.67
CA ILE A 134 -2.36 13.67 1.80
C ILE A 134 -2.97 13.21 0.48
N ALA A 135 -4.18 13.66 0.20
CA ALA A 135 -4.89 13.27 -1.02
C ALA A 135 -4.17 13.72 -2.27
N GLY A 136 -4.03 12.81 -3.24
CA GLY A 136 -3.52 13.13 -4.57
C GLY A 136 -4.43 14.10 -5.32
N THR A 137 -3.87 14.91 -6.23
CA THR A 137 -4.62 15.93 -7.01
C THR A 137 -5.82 15.31 -7.73
N THR A 138 -5.66 14.12 -8.31
CA THR A 138 -6.76 13.41 -8.98
C THR A 138 -7.91 13.14 -8.01
N ASN A 139 -7.64 12.56 -6.85
CA ASN A 139 -8.69 12.22 -5.88
C ASN A 139 -9.32 13.46 -5.24
N ARG A 140 -8.57 14.58 -5.07
CA ARG A 140 -9.17 15.87 -4.65
C ARG A 140 -10.22 16.38 -5.64
N ILE A 141 -9.98 16.19 -6.95
CA ILE A 141 -10.94 16.59 -7.99
C ILE A 141 -12.11 15.59 -8.01
N LEU A 142 -11.82 14.30 -8.00
CA LEU A 142 -12.83 13.24 -8.08
C LEU A 142 -13.75 13.21 -6.85
N ALA A 143 -13.27 13.61 -5.67
CA ALA A 143 -14.08 13.72 -4.45
C ALA A 143 -15.30 14.64 -4.63
N LYS A 144 -15.20 15.67 -5.51
CA LYS A 144 -16.32 16.56 -5.82
C LYS A 144 -17.36 15.93 -6.75
N LEU A 145 -17.01 14.84 -7.43
CA LEU A 145 -17.84 14.15 -8.43
C LEU A 145 -18.36 12.80 -7.89
N ALA A 146 -17.71 12.27 -6.86
CA ALA A 146 -18.03 10.97 -6.29
C ALA A 146 -19.33 11.01 -5.45
N LYS A 147 -20.11 9.94 -5.52
CA LYS A 147 -21.26 9.72 -4.65
C LYS A 147 -20.83 9.36 -3.23
N ARG A 148 -19.73 8.62 -3.09
CA ARG A 148 -19.12 8.27 -1.81
C ARG A 148 -17.60 8.45 -1.89
N VAL A 149 -17.03 8.97 -0.83
CA VAL A 149 -15.58 9.17 -0.65
C VAL A 149 -15.13 8.36 0.54
N MET A 150 -14.23 7.41 0.30
CA MET A 150 -13.60 6.56 1.30
C MET A 150 -12.15 6.99 1.48
N GLN A 151 -11.58 6.80 2.65
CA GLN A 151 -10.20 7.21 2.91
C GLN A 151 -9.48 6.31 3.90
N GLY A 152 -8.18 6.08 3.64
CA GLY A 152 -7.30 5.24 4.45
C GLY A 152 -6.84 5.90 5.75
N PHE A 153 -6.77 7.24 5.77
CA PHE A 153 -6.36 8.04 6.93
C PHE A 153 -7.46 9.00 7.33
N PRO A 154 -7.52 9.39 8.62
CA PRO A 154 -8.53 10.35 9.09
C PRO A 154 -8.30 11.73 8.44
N ASN A 155 -9.38 12.45 8.19
CA ASN A 155 -9.39 13.86 7.76
C ASN A 155 -8.65 14.17 6.44
N THR A 156 -8.40 13.17 5.58
CA THR A 156 -7.70 13.34 4.29
C THR A 156 -8.53 14.14 3.28
N LEU A 157 -9.81 13.82 3.17
CA LEU A 157 -10.77 14.48 2.27
C LEU A 157 -12.02 14.90 3.06
N LYS A 158 -12.51 16.12 2.82
CA LYS A 158 -13.69 16.64 3.50
C LYS A 158 -14.91 15.76 3.22
N GLY A 159 -15.56 15.30 4.26
CA GLY A 159 -16.73 14.43 4.17
C GLY A 159 -16.43 12.98 3.77
N GLY A 160 -15.16 12.60 3.69
CA GLY A 160 -14.75 11.22 3.45
C GLY A 160 -14.95 10.33 4.67
N GLU A 161 -15.38 9.10 4.45
CA GLU A 161 -15.49 8.07 5.48
C GLU A 161 -14.11 7.45 5.74
N TRP A 162 -13.61 7.54 6.95
CA TRP A 162 -12.38 6.86 7.33
C TRP A 162 -12.64 5.38 7.60
N CYS A 163 -12.41 4.55 6.60
CA CYS A 163 -12.53 3.09 6.69
C CYS A 163 -11.19 2.37 6.84
N GLY A 164 -10.07 3.08 6.74
CA GLY A 164 -8.73 2.48 6.66
C GLY A 164 -8.35 2.10 5.23
N ASN A 165 -7.12 1.60 5.06
CA ASN A 165 -6.68 1.04 3.79
C ASN A 165 -7.00 -0.46 3.73
N PRO A 166 -7.52 -0.96 2.60
CA PRO A 166 -7.68 -2.39 2.39
C PRO A 166 -6.34 -3.13 2.47
N VAL A 167 -6.23 -4.00 3.43
CA VAL A 167 -5.06 -4.85 3.69
C VAL A 167 -5.41 -6.29 3.27
N ARG A 168 -4.40 -7.08 2.96
CA ARG A 168 -4.55 -8.50 2.63
C ARG A 168 -5.16 -9.26 3.82
N PRO A 169 -6.14 -10.15 3.60
CA PRO A 169 -6.83 -10.88 4.67
C PRO A 169 -5.88 -11.66 5.58
N GLU A 170 -4.80 -12.21 5.02
CA GLU A 170 -3.81 -12.99 5.79
C GLU A 170 -3.05 -12.13 6.81
N ILE A 171 -2.87 -10.84 6.54
CA ILE A 171 -2.23 -9.91 7.47
C ILE A 171 -3.24 -9.46 8.55
N GLU A 172 -4.49 -9.22 8.18
CA GLU A 172 -5.55 -8.88 9.15
C GLU A 172 -5.87 -10.04 10.11
N ALA A 173 -5.60 -11.29 9.70
CA ALA A 173 -5.81 -12.49 10.48
C ALA A 173 -4.68 -12.81 11.46
N LEU A 174 -3.58 -12.07 11.46
CA LEU A 174 -2.48 -12.29 12.40
C LEU A 174 -2.95 -12.12 13.84
N ALA A 175 -2.43 -12.97 14.73
CA ALA A 175 -2.74 -12.89 16.15
C ALA A 175 -2.31 -11.52 16.74
N PRO A 176 -3.05 -11.00 17.73
CA PRO A 176 -2.68 -9.76 18.42
C PRO A 176 -1.25 -9.81 18.98
N PRO A 177 -0.55 -8.67 19.12
CA PRO A 177 0.82 -8.63 19.61
C PRO A 177 1.02 -9.34 20.95
N GLN A 178 0.06 -9.22 21.87
CA GLN A 178 0.12 -9.84 23.19
C GLN A 178 0.22 -11.36 23.12
N GLU A 179 -0.50 -11.99 22.22
CA GLU A 179 -0.47 -13.43 22.00
C GLU A 179 0.80 -13.82 21.22
N ARG A 180 1.09 -13.09 20.13
CA ARG A 180 2.21 -13.40 19.23
C ARG A 180 3.58 -13.27 19.90
N PHE A 181 3.74 -12.33 20.85
CA PHE A 181 5.01 -12.06 21.52
C PHE A 181 5.15 -12.72 22.91
N ALA A 182 4.10 -13.40 23.41
CA ALA A 182 4.10 -14.00 24.75
C ALA A 182 5.28 -14.96 24.96
N ASP A 183 5.44 -15.91 24.05
CA ASP A 183 6.41 -16.98 24.15
C ASP A 183 7.67 -16.76 23.29
N ARG A 184 7.88 -15.52 22.79
CA ARG A 184 9.05 -15.23 21.96
C ARG A 184 10.33 -15.24 22.78
N SER A 185 11.25 -16.11 22.36
CA SER A 185 12.59 -16.30 22.92
C SER A 185 13.63 -16.26 21.79
N GLY A 186 14.91 -16.19 22.16
CA GLY A 186 16.02 -16.14 21.21
C GLY A 186 16.33 -14.72 20.70
N SER A 187 17.05 -14.66 19.59
CA SER A 187 17.46 -13.40 18.96
C SER A 187 16.26 -12.57 18.51
N VAL A 188 16.31 -11.28 18.73
CA VAL A 188 15.31 -10.34 18.24
C VAL A 188 15.31 -10.31 16.71
N LYS A 189 14.14 -10.25 16.09
CA LYS A 189 13.93 -10.41 14.65
C LYS A 189 13.60 -9.08 14.01
N LEU A 190 14.53 -8.58 13.20
CA LEU A 190 14.38 -7.34 12.44
C LEU A 190 13.95 -7.64 11.00
N LEU A 191 12.81 -7.11 10.59
CA LEU A 191 12.40 -7.10 9.19
C LEU A 191 12.73 -5.74 8.55
N VAL A 192 13.47 -5.75 7.45
CA VAL A 192 13.78 -4.54 6.67
C VAL A 192 13.09 -4.61 5.32
N LEU A 193 12.27 -3.60 5.00
CA LEU A 193 11.50 -3.57 3.76
C LEU A 193 11.88 -2.37 2.89
N GLY A 194 12.49 -2.65 1.73
CA GLY A 194 12.79 -1.65 0.70
C GLY A 194 11.59 -1.30 -0.19
N GLY A 195 10.54 -2.13 -0.19
CA GLY A 195 9.42 -2.02 -1.12
C GLY A 195 9.72 -2.57 -2.52
N SER A 196 8.75 -2.54 -3.43
CA SER A 196 8.83 -3.20 -4.75
C SER A 196 10.00 -2.75 -5.64
N ARG A 197 10.46 -1.52 -5.48
CA ARG A 197 11.62 -0.96 -6.21
C ARG A 197 12.92 -1.03 -5.43
N GLY A 198 12.87 -1.47 -4.17
CA GLY A 198 13.97 -1.38 -3.23
C GLY A 198 14.16 0.04 -2.68
N ALA A 199 14.95 0.15 -1.61
CA ALA A 199 15.31 1.42 -0.96
C ALA A 199 16.83 1.49 -0.83
N LEU A 200 17.51 1.94 -1.89
CA LEU A 200 18.96 1.89 -1.99
C LEU A 200 19.68 2.51 -0.79
N ALA A 201 19.15 3.62 -0.23
CA ALA A 201 19.73 4.24 0.97
C ALA A 201 19.66 3.29 2.18
N ILE A 202 18.51 2.66 2.41
CA ILE A 202 18.32 1.68 3.48
C ILE A 202 19.23 0.47 3.25
N ASN A 203 19.24 -0.07 2.02
CA ASN A 203 20.04 -1.23 1.64
C ASN A 203 21.55 -1.02 1.90
N LYS A 204 22.05 0.20 1.66
CA LYS A 204 23.44 0.55 1.93
C LYS A 204 23.78 0.72 3.40
N LEU A 205 22.84 1.25 4.18
CA LEU A 205 23.14 1.66 5.55
C LEU A 205 22.90 0.54 6.57
N ILE A 206 21.99 -0.38 6.33
CA ILE A 206 21.71 -1.48 7.26
C ILE A 206 22.93 -2.36 7.51
N PRO A 207 23.69 -2.87 6.50
CA PRO A 207 24.90 -3.66 6.75
C PRO A 207 25.94 -2.92 7.59
N LEU A 208 26.14 -1.63 7.31
CA LEU A 208 27.08 -0.78 8.05
C LEU A 208 26.62 -0.57 9.51
N ALA A 209 25.34 -0.37 9.73
CA ALA A 209 24.78 -0.19 11.06
C ALA A 209 24.91 -1.48 11.90
N LEU A 210 24.63 -2.63 11.33
CA LEU A 210 24.76 -3.92 12.00
C LEU A 210 26.21 -4.23 12.36
N ALA A 211 27.19 -3.84 11.52
CA ALA A 211 28.60 -4.00 11.80
C ALA A 211 29.08 -3.20 13.03
N MET A 212 28.38 -2.10 13.38
CA MET A 212 28.65 -1.27 14.57
C MET A 212 28.04 -1.85 15.85
N ILE A 213 27.23 -2.90 15.76
CA ILE A 213 26.62 -3.57 16.92
C ILE A 213 27.42 -4.82 17.27
N ASP A 214 27.69 -5.02 18.54
CA ASP A 214 28.37 -6.20 19.04
C ASP A 214 27.59 -7.46 18.63
N ILE A 215 28.30 -8.51 18.22
CA ILE A 215 27.72 -9.72 17.64
C ILE A 215 26.64 -10.36 18.53
N GLU A 216 26.84 -10.30 19.84
CA GLU A 216 25.89 -10.85 20.83
C GLU A 216 24.56 -10.09 20.90
N HIS A 217 24.54 -8.84 20.40
CA HIS A 217 23.37 -7.96 20.41
C HIS A 217 22.78 -7.75 19.00
N ARG A 218 23.33 -8.44 17.97
CA ARG A 218 22.77 -8.31 16.61
C ARG A 218 21.45 -9.05 16.51
N PRO A 219 20.41 -8.43 15.94
CA PRO A 219 19.15 -9.11 15.63
C PRO A 219 19.35 -10.11 14.50
N ALA A 220 18.49 -11.13 14.42
CA ALA A 220 18.29 -11.86 13.17
C ALA A 220 17.57 -10.94 12.16
N VAL A 221 18.05 -10.89 10.91
CA VAL A 221 17.58 -9.92 9.91
C VAL A 221 16.99 -10.62 8.70
N ARG A 222 15.78 -10.20 8.30
CA ARG A 222 15.26 -10.40 6.95
C ARG A 222 15.24 -9.08 6.22
N HIS A 223 15.98 -8.99 5.11
CA HIS A 223 16.12 -7.76 4.35
C HIS A 223 15.58 -7.92 2.93
N GLN A 224 14.42 -7.33 2.64
CA GLN A 224 13.86 -7.26 1.29
C GLN A 224 14.44 -6.06 0.58
N VAL A 225 15.30 -6.30 -0.41
CA VAL A 225 16.17 -5.28 -1.03
C VAL A 225 15.70 -4.79 -2.40
N GLY A 226 14.77 -5.51 -3.04
CA GLY A 226 14.36 -5.28 -4.42
C GLY A 226 15.26 -6.02 -5.44
N LYS A 227 14.65 -6.53 -6.50
CA LYS A 227 15.33 -7.36 -7.51
C LYS A 227 16.60 -6.71 -8.09
N LEU A 228 16.56 -5.39 -8.31
CA LEU A 228 17.68 -4.65 -8.93
C LEU A 228 18.88 -4.42 -7.98
N HIS A 229 18.68 -4.61 -6.68
CA HIS A 229 19.69 -4.28 -5.67
C HIS A 229 20.21 -5.50 -4.92
N LEU A 230 19.79 -6.72 -5.29
CA LEU A 230 20.14 -7.94 -4.57
C LEU A 230 21.65 -8.10 -4.48
N GLN A 231 22.32 -8.27 -5.60
CA GLN A 231 23.77 -8.53 -5.66
C GLN A 231 24.58 -7.45 -4.93
N VAL A 232 24.30 -6.17 -5.19
CA VAL A 232 25.03 -5.06 -4.55
C VAL A 232 24.84 -5.08 -3.03
N THR A 233 23.66 -5.47 -2.55
CA THR A 233 23.42 -5.52 -1.11
C THR A 233 24.08 -6.73 -0.46
N GLU A 234 24.07 -7.89 -1.11
CA GLU A 234 24.83 -9.08 -0.66
C GLU A 234 26.31 -8.77 -0.51
N GLU A 235 26.92 -8.15 -1.54
CA GLU A 235 28.32 -7.72 -1.51
C GLU A 235 28.59 -6.76 -0.32
N LEU A 236 27.70 -5.83 -0.03
CA LEU A 236 27.83 -4.92 1.10
C LEU A 236 27.77 -5.64 2.46
N TYR A 237 26.90 -6.61 2.63
CA TYR A 237 26.86 -7.44 3.84
C TYR A 237 28.15 -8.21 4.03
N GLN A 238 28.66 -8.86 2.98
CA GLN A 238 29.92 -9.61 3.01
C GLN A 238 31.13 -8.70 3.32
N GLN A 239 31.21 -7.52 2.71
CA GLN A 239 32.28 -6.53 2.97
C GLN A 239 32.30 -6.06 4.43
N GLN A 240 31.15 -6.07 5.10
CA GLN A 240 31.04 -5.72 6.53
C GLN A 240 31.20 -6.95 7.45
N GLY A 241 31.61 -8.10 6.92
CA GLY A 241 31.86 -9.31 7.70
C GLY A 241 30.60 -10.01 8.22
N HIS A 242 29.45 -9.79 7.59
CA HIS A 242 28.24 -10.55 7.89
C HIS A 242 28.24 -11.86 7.13
N ASP A 243 27.91 -12.93 7.84
CA ASP A 243 27.70 -14.25 7.25
C ASP A 243 26.27 -14.31 6.69
N ILE A 244 26.14 -14.21 5.36
CA ILE A 244 24.87 -14.25 4.64
C ILE A 244 24.40 -15.69 4.34
N GLU A 245 25.22 -16.70 4.65
CA GLU A 245 24.86 -18.13 4.54
C GLU A 245 24.28 -18.67 5.87
N SER A 246 24.37 -17.88 6.94
CA SER A 246 23.80 -18.22 8.23
C SER A 246 22.32 -17.81 8.35
N ASP A 247 21.62 -18.42 9.30
CA ASP A 247 20.22 -18.04 9.65
C ASP A 247 20.09 -16.62 10.27
N GLN A 248 21.22 -15.92 10.46
CA GLN A 248 21.23 -14.59 11.07
C GLN A 248 20.85 -13.48 10.09
N VAL A 249 21.18 -13.62 8.79
CA VAL A 249 20.89 -12.61 7.77
C VAL A 249 20.34 -13.28 6.52
N GLU A 250 19.07 -13.02 6.25
CA GLU A 250 18.36 -13.47 5.05
C GLU A 250 18.13 -12.27 4.12
N ILE A 251 18.72 -12.28 2.91
CA ILE A 251 18.59 -11.19 1.93
C ILE A 251 17.66 -11.66 0.81
N LEU A 252 16.57 -10.93 0.59
CA LEU A 252 15.51 -11.33 -0.32
C LEU A 252 15.25 -10.26 -1.39
N PRO A 253 15.17 -10.63 -2.66
CA PRO A 253 14.78 -9.69 -3.70
C PRO A 253 13.33 -9.24 -3.57
N PHE A 254 12.47 -10.13 -3.07
CA PHE A 254 11.04 -9.91 -2.88
C PHE A 254 10.51 -10.87 -1.81
N ILE A 255 9.45 -10.48 -1.11
CA ILE A 255 8.74 -11.33 -0.14
C ILE A 255 7.32 -11.56 -0.65
N ASP A 256 7.01 -12.80 -1.04
CA ASP A 256 5.69 -13.17 -1.53
C ASP A 256 4.68 -13.27 -0.37
N ASN A 257 5.06 -13.93 0.71
CA ASN A 257 4.23 -14.09 1.89
C ASN A 257 4.57 -13.05 2.97
N MET A 258 3.99 -11.85 2.81
CA MET A 258 4.19 -10.77 3.78
C MET A 258 3.56 -11.06 5.15
N ALA A 259 2.48 -11.84 5.21
CA ALA A 259 1.89 -12.22 6.50
C ALA A 259 2.90 -13.03 7.34
N ALA A 260 3.54 -14.03 6.74
CA ALA A 260 4.59 -14.82 7.42
C ALA A 260 5.81 -13.95 7.79
N ALA A 261 6.16 -12.95 6.97
CA ALA A 261 7.26 -12.03 7.30
C ALA A 261 6.92 -11.13 8.49
N TYR A 262 5.69 -10.59 8.55
CA TYR A 262 5.23 -9.80 9.68
C TYR A 262 5.02 -10.67 10.94
N GLU A 263 4.54 -11.90 10.80
CA GLU A 263 4.44 -12.84 11.91
C GLU A 263 5.80 -13.16 12.51
N TRP A 264 6.81 -13.33 11.68
CA TRP A 264 8.20 -13.59 12.11
C TRP A 264 8.81 -12.39 12.82
N ALA A 265 8.56 -11.15 12.40
CA ALA A 265 9.22 -9.95 12.88
C ALA A 265 8.87 -9.56 14.32
N ASP A 266 9.83 -8.95 15.03
CA ASP A 266 9.63 -8.28 16.31
C ASP A 266 9.53 -6.75 16.13
N PHE A 267 10.20 -6.19 15.11
CA PHE A 267 10.08 -4.81 14.68
C PHE A 267 10.50 -4.64 13.23
N VAL A 268 10.18 -3.49 12.63
CA VAL A 268 10.35 -3.27 11.20
C VAL A 268 11.10 -1.97 10.93
N ILE A 269 12.00 -1.98 9.94
CA ILE A 269 12.56 -0.77 9.33
C ILE A 269 12.08 -0.69 7.88
N CYS A 270 11.39 0.39 7.51
CA CYS A 270 10.80 0.48 6.17
C CYS A 270 10.49 1.92 5.74
N ARG A 271 10.08 2.06 4.48
CA ARG A 271 9.40 3.27 3.99
C ARG A 271 7.99 3.38 4.57
N SER A 272 7.45 4.60 4.63
CA SER A 272 6.11 4.91 5.15
C SER A 272 5.05 5.06 4.04
N GLY A 273 5.03 4.10 3.10
CA GLY A 273 3.94 4.01 2.13
C GLY A 273 2.60 3.74 2.83
N ALA A 274 1.51 4.28 2.30
CA ALA A 274 0.19 4.18 2.92
C ALA A 274 -0.25 2.74 3.24
N LEU A 275 0.00 1.80 2.32
CA LEU A 275 -0.31 0.39 2.53
C LEU A 275 0.61 -0.23 3.57
N THR A 276 1.92 0.09 3.57
CA THR A 276 2.86 -0.41 4.58
C THR A 276 2.45 0.04 5.98
N VAL A 277 2.06 1.30 6.15
CA VAL A 277 1.54 1.81 7.44
C VAL A 277 0.29 1.02 7.86
N ALA A 278 -0.65 0.79 6.96
CA ALA A 278 -1.85 0.00 7.25
C ALA A 278 -1.53 -1.47 7.58
N GLU A 279 -0.58 -2.08 6.89
CA GLU A 279 -0.12 -3.45 7.18
C GLU A 279 0.58 -3.54 8.54
N LEU A 280 1.39 -2.53 8.91
CA LEU A 280 2.01 -2.45 10.24
C LEU A 280 0.98 -2.33 11.36
N THR A 281 -0.09 -1.54 11.16
CA THR A 281 -1.18 -1.48 12.13
C THR A 281 -1.88 -2.83 12.25
N ALA A 282 -2.26 -3.43 11.12
CA ALA A 282 -2.96 -4.73 11.12
C ALA A 282 -2.12 -5.84 11.75
N ALA A 283 -0.83 -5.89 11.42
CA ALA A 283 0.11 -6.84 12.00
C ALA A 283 0.47 -6.52 13.46
N GLY A 284 0.22 -5.31 13.96
CA GLY A 284 0.65 -4.88 15.29
C GLY A 284 2.17 -4.98 15.42
N LEU A 285 2.91 -4.15 14.70
CA LEU A 285 4.38 -4.11 14.72
C LEU A 285 4.88 -2.69 14.93
N GLY A 286 5.79 -2.52 15.88
CA GLY A 286 6.55 -1.30 16.03
C GLY A 286 7.51 -1.08 14.87
N ALA A 287 7.72 0.17 14.46
CA ALA A 287 8.56 0.46 13.30
C ALA A 287 9.50 1.66 13.46
N LEU A 288 10.62 1.61 12.74
CA LEU A 288 11.41 2.76 12.37
C LEU A 288 11.09 3.12 10.91
N LEU A 289 10.43 4.25 10.72
CA LEU A 289 9.96 4.71 9.43
C LEU A 289 10.97 5.67 8.80
N ILE A 290 11.34 5.41 7.56
CA ILE A 290 12.27 6.22 6.77
C ILE A 290 11.52 6.68 5.51
N PRO A 291 10.85 7.85 5.53
CA PRO A 291 10.10 8.35 4.40
C PRO A 291 10.96 8.48 3.14
N PHE A 292 10.35 8.23 1.98
CA PHE A 292 11.03 8.44 0.70
C PHE A 292 11.11 9.94 0.40
N PRO A 293 12.31 10.53 0.24
CA PRO A 293 12.49 11.99 0.18
C PRO A 293 11.88 12.64 -1.07
N TYR A 294 11.64 11.87 -2.12
CA TYR A 294 11.03 12.34 -3.36
C TYR A 294 9.55 11.97 -3.48
N ALA A 295 8.92 11.64 -2.35
CA ALA A 295 7.48 11.38 -2.31
C ALA A 295 6.71 12.67 -2.69
N ILE A 296 5.71 12.52 -3.57
CA ILE A 296 4.89 13.65 -4.01
C ILE A 296 4.20 14.29 -2.80
N ASP A 297 4.33 15.62 -2.67
CA ASP A 297 3.74 16.39 -1.58
C ASP A 297 4.11 15.84 -0.16
N ASP A 298 5.28 15.18 -0.05
CA ASP A 298 5.80 14.55 1.18
C ASP A 298 4.78 13.64 1.91
N HIS A 299 3.94 12.96 1.13
CA HIS A 299 2.88 12.12 1.69
C HIS A 299 3.40 10.98 2.58
N GLN A 300 4.67 10.55 2.41
CA GLN A 300 5.21 9.48 3.25
C GLN A 300 5.50 9.96 4.69
N THR A 301 6.02 11.17 4.87
CA THR A 301 6.15 11.76 6.20
C THR A 301 4.78 11.91 6.87
N ALA A 302 3.79 12.39 6.11
CA ALA A 302 2.44 12.53 6.62
C ALA A 302 1.75 11.18 6.92
N ASN A 303 2.00 10.12 6.13
CA ASN A 303 1.51 8.76 6.44
C ASN A 303 2.13 8.21 7.73
N ALA A 304 3.43 8.50 7.96
CA ALA A 304 4.14 8.07 9.16
C ALA A 304 3.56 8.64 10.45
N SER A 305 3.03 9.87 10.40
CA SER A 305 2.48 10.57 11.57
C SER A 305 1.42 9.74 12.31
N LEU A 306 0.60 8.97 11.58
CA LEU A 306 -0.41 8.10 12.22
C LEU A 306 0.19 7.15 13.27
N LEU A 307 1.33 6.54 12.95
CA LEU A 307 2.01 5.61 13.86
C LEU A 307 2.94 6.33 14.86
N VAL A 308 3.50 7.47 14.46
CA VAL A 308 4.36 8.27 15.34
C VAL A 308 3.55 8.92 16.46
N ASP A 309 2.40 9.52 16.12
CA ASP A 309 1.54 10.23 17.06
C ASP A 309 0.94 9.31 18.14
N CYS A 310 0.72 8.04 17.81
CA CYS A 310 0.26 7.04 18.78
C CYS A 310 1.42 6.31 19.50
N GLY A 311 2.69 6.65 19.23
CA GLY A 311 3.85 6.00 19.85
C GLY A 311 4.21 4.62 19.28
N ALA A 312 3.64 4.25 18.15
CA ALA A 312 3.89 2.95 17.50
C ALA A 312 5.13 2.96 16.60
N ALA A 313 5.62 4.12 16.20
CA ALA A 313 6.79 4.22 15.35
C ALA A 313 7.68 5.41 15.72
N LYS A 314 8.93 5.32 15.26
CA LYS A 314 9.84 6.48 15.16
C LYS A 314 10.03 6.81 13.70
N ILE A 315 10.31 8.08 13.40
CA ILE A 315 10.60 8.55 12.05
C ILE A 315 12.01 9.15 12.00
N ILE A 316 12.75 8.84 10.93
CA ILE A 316 14.02 9.48 10.61
C ILE A 316 13.99 9.84 9.14
N GLN A 317 14.29 11.10 8.82
CA GLN A 317 14.40 11.53 7.43
C GLN A 317 15.63 10.90 6.78
N GLU A 318 15.52 10.50 5.51
CA GLU A 318 16.64 9.87 4.80
C GLU A 318 17.91 10.74 4.77
N SER A 319 17.76 12.07 4.70
CA SER A 319 18.86 13.04 4.73
C SER A 319 19.64 13.07 6.05
N GLU A 320 19.02 12.63 7.15
CA GLU A 320 19.62 12.61 8.49
C GLU A 320 20.21 11.23 8.82
N LEU A 321 19.93 10.24 7.97
CA LEU A 321 20.23 8.85 8.25
C LEU A 321 21.75 8.56 8.14
N THR A 322 22.32 8.06 9.24
CA THR A 322 23.71 7.59 9.31
C THR A 322 23.76 6.15 9.83
N PRO A 323 24.84 5.38 9.54
CA PRO A 323 25.01 4.04 10.11
C PRO A 323 24.96 4.04 11.65
N ALA A 324 25.61 5.01 12.30
CA ALA A 324 25.67 5.12 13.74
C ALA A 324 24.28 5.39 14.35
N MET A 325 23.47 6.26 13.73
CA MET A 325 22.10 6.52 14.17
C MET A 325 21.24 5.27 14.03
N LEU A 326 21.32 4.56 12.90
CA LEU A 326 20.60 3.30 12.71
C LEU A 326 21.03 2.25 13.72
N ALA A 327 22.34 2.06 13.94
CA ALA A 327 22.86 1.14 14.96
C ALA A 327 22.27 1.44 16.34
N THR A 328 22.26 2.71 16.74
CA THR A 328 21.69 3.15 18.02
C THR A 328 20.19 2.80 18.12
N GLN A 329 19.41 3.06 17.07
CA GLN A 329 17.96 2.73 17.07
C GLN A 329 17.72 1.22 17.06
N ILE A 330 18.48 0.46 16.27
CA ILE A 330 18.37 -1.01 16.24
C ILE A 330 18.71 -1.57 17.63
N LEU A 331 19.82 -1.14 18.23
CA LEU A 331 20.25 -1.62 19.55
C LEU A 331 19.23 -1.29 20.65
N ALA A 332 18.66 -0.08 20.63
CA ALA A 332 17.59 0.31 21.56
C ALA A 332 16.36 -0.62 21.43
N MET A 333 15.99 -0.98 20.20
CA MET A 333 14.88 -1.91 19.98
C MET A 333 15.23 -3.35 20.39
N VAL A 334 16.48 -3.79 20.19
CA VAL A 334 16.94 -5.12 20.62
C VAL A 334 16.93 -5.25 22.15
N GLN A 335 17.41 -4.24 22.86
CA GLN A 335 17.55 -4.28 24.30
C GLN A 335 16.24 -4.07 25.08
N ASN A 336 15.24 -3.44 24.48
CA ASN A 336 14.02 -3.05 25.21
C ASN A 336 12.79 -3.82 24.72
N LYS A 337 12.55 -5.02 25.32
CA LYS A 337 11.37 -5.85 25.02
C LYS A 337 10.05 -5.11 25.32
N ASN A 338 9.99 -4.34 26.40
CA ASN A 338 8.77 -3.62 26.78
C ASN A 338 8.42 -2.56 25.76
N GLN A 339 9.41 -1.78 25.29
CA GLN A 339 9.19 -0.77 24.26
C GLN A 339 8.67 -1.40 22.96
N ARG A 340 9.24 -2.53 22.51
CA ARG A 340 8.73 -3.25 21.32
C ARG A 340 7.28 -3.67 21.50
N MET A 341 6.92 -4.20 22.67
CA MET A 341 5.54 -4.60 22.98
C MET A 341 4.59 -3.38 22.99
N GLU A 342 4.98 -2.30 23.65
CA GLU A 342 4.18 -1.07 23.69
C GLU A 342 3.93 -0.52 22.29
N MET A 343 4.98 -0.39 21.49
CA MET A 343 4.85 0.07 20.09
C MET A 343 3.95 -0.85 19.26
N ALA A 344 4.06 -2.16 19.43
CA ALA A 344 3.25 -3.15 18.74
C ALA A 344 1.76 -3.05 19.12
N VAL A 345 1.46 -2.89 20.41
CA VAL A 345 0.10 -2.70 20.93
C VAL A 345 -0.49 -1.39 20.41
N GLN A 346 0.27 -0.29 20.44
CA GLN A 346 -0.17 0.99 19.91
C GLN A 346 -0.44 0.92 18.40
N ALA A 347 0.44 0.27 17.62
CA ALA A 347 0.19 0.03 16.20
C ALA A 347 -1.13 -0.72 15.98
N HIS A 348 -1.34 -1.81 16.71
CA HIS A 348 -2.55 -2.63 16.57
C HIS A 348 -3.83 -1.88 16.95
N SER A 349 -3.76 -0.97 17.92
CA SER A 349 -4.91 -0.14 18.34
C SER A 349 -5.43 0.79 17.23
N MET A 350 -4.57 1.12 16.25
CA MET A 350 -4.91 1.96 15.11
C MET A 350 -5.52 1.20 13.94
N THR A 351 -5.64 -0.14 14.05
CA THR A 351 -6.15 -0.99 12.98
C THR A 351 -7.60 -0.69 12.64
N LYS A 352 -7.87 -0.51 11.36
CA LYS A 352 -9.22 -0.48 10.78
C LYS A 352 -9.51 -1.81 10.11
N LYS A 353 -10.05 -2.76 10.88
CA LYS A 353 -10.40 -4.09 10.36
C LYS A 353 -11.55 -4.01 9.36
N GLY A 354 -11.51 -4.89 8.36
CA GLY A 354 -12.58 -5.01 7.36
C GLY A 354 -12.66 -3.84 6.38
N SER A 355 -11.57 -3.09 6.17
CA SER A 355 -11.53 -1.97 5.20
C SER A 355 -11.96 -2.40 3.80
N ALA A 356 -11.48 -3.57 3.33
CA ALA A 356 -11.85 -4.11 2.02
C ALA A 356 -13.35 -4.43 1.93
N ASP A 357 -13.91 -5.04 2.98
CA ASP A 357 -15.34 -5.36 3.08
C ASP A 357 -16.17 -4.08 3.06
N ARG A 358 -15.75 -3.04 3.80
CA ARG A 358 -16.48 -1.78 3.86
C ARG A 358 -16.51 -1.06 2.52
N VAL A 359 -15.37 -1.00 1.80
CA VAL A 359 -15.31 -0.39 0.46
C VAL A 359 -16.17 -1.18 -0.52
N ALA A 360 -16.10 -2.52 -0.49
CA ALA A 360 -16.95 -3.37 -1.34
C ALA A 360 -18.45 -3.16 -1.04
N GLN A 361 -18.82 -3.13 0.22
CA GLN A 361 -20.19 -2.86 0.65
C GLN A 361 -20.71 -1.51 0.13
N VAL A 362 -19.92 -0.43 0.27
CA VAL A 362 -20.26 0.90 -0.25
C VAL A 362 -20.47 0.89 -1.76
N CYS A 363 -19.63 0.14 -2.51
CA CYS A 363 -19.83 -0.02 -3.95
C CYS A 363 -21.18 -0.67 -4.26
N LEU A 364 -21.58 -1.70 -3.52
CA LEU A 364 -22.86 -2.39 -3.72
C LEU A 364 -24.08 -1.50 -3.30
N GLU A 365 -23.97 -0.77 -2.19
CA GLU A 365 -24.97 0.21 -1.75
C GLU A 365 -25.20 1.26 -2.85
N VAL A 366 -24.11 1.83 -3.37
CA VAL A 366 -24.16 2.85 -4.42
C VAL A 366 -24.72 2.31 -5.75
N ALA A 367 -24.38 1.07 -6.11
CA ALA A 367 -24.91 0.40 -7.30
C ALA A 367 -26.44 0.17 -7.21
N ASN A 368 -26.97 -0.03 -6.00
CA ASN A 368 -28.39 -0.23 -5.72
C ASN A 368 -29.16 1.09 -5.48
N GLY A 369 -28.50 2.24 -5.69
CA GLY A 369 -29.15 3.55 -5.58
C GLY A 369 -29.18 4.15 -4.16
N GLN A 370 -28.48 3.56 -3.21
CA GLN A 370 -28.40 3.99 -1.80
C GLN A 370 -27.31 5.04 -1.57
#